data_29a517339d10233fa79bca11add8401c
#
_entry.id   29a517339d10233fa79bca11add8401c
#
_cell.length_a   1.000
_cell.length_b   1.000
_cell.length_c   1.000
_cell.angle_alpha   90.00
_cell.angle_beta   90.00
_cell.angle_gamma   90.00
#
_symmetry.space_group_name_H-M   'P 1'
#
loop_
_entity.id
_entity.type
_entity.pdbx_description
1 polymer ?
#
loop_
_entity_poly.entity_id
_entity_poly.type
_entity_poly.pdbx_seq_one_letter_code
_entity_poly.pdbx_strand_id
1 'polypeptide(L)'
;MKLYDLFFMAVKNLYNRKLRTFLTSLGVVMGVAAIIIMVSIGIGINKGYEEMIGEMGDITVITIHNPNTGNFYYEGMEQQSSTLKLDDKTIASLKKIDGVKAVSPQITSYIELYVGKYRGWGNLVGMDLTTLEDFNFIVADGRNLEIGDKMGILAGTMSAQNFYDLNANWRNFSFGDIEVDLMNDKILMHYDYRYGQDEEEGYYSDDERPIAQPYIANIVGVLAPKDYNIDTSFLMDYNDVKKLKDERTRFEEGYGGGSKARKSSEYDGIMIKCVDINAVEGVSKKVEEMGFYPDSAFTYLEQLKEMSRTLQTTLGITGFIVLFVAAIGIANTMITSMYERIKEIGIMKVIGASLKDIGKLFLIESALIGLVGGCLGLGLSYAVSYGLNYFNFDITGSGATTKSVIPIWLSLFALAFSFLVGLISGYFPARRAMKLSALDAIKTE
;
A
#
# COMPACT_ATOMS: atom_id res chain seq x y z
N MET A 1 -41.65 -32.47 -21.89
CA MET A 1 -42.12 -31.47 -20.89
C MET A 1 -41.64 -30.09 -21.29
N LYS A 2 -42.46 -29.03 -21.06
CA LYS A 2 -41.98 -27.66 -21.29
C LYS A 2 -40.95 -27.26 -20.25
N LEU A 3 -39.98 -26.43 -20.61
CA LEU A 3 -38.94 -25.98 -19.70
C LEU A 3 -39.50 -25.27 -18.44
N TYR A 4 -40.58 -24.58 -18.58
CA TYR A 4 -41.30 -23.89 -17.51
C TYR A 4 -41.83 -24.88 -16.45
N ASP A 5 -42.40 -26.02 -16.90
CA ASP A 5 -42.94 -27.05 -15.99
C ASP A 5 -41.81 -27.68 -15.15
N LEU A 6 -40.66 -27.94 -15.80
CA LEU A 6 -39.46 -28.48 -15.14
C LEU A 6 -38.90 -27.51 -14.07
N PHE A 7 -38.89 -26.22 -14.39
CA PHE A 7 -38.44 -25.18 -13.45
C PHE A 7 -39.36 -25.11 -12.23
N PHE A 8 -40.70 -25.08 -12.47
CA PHE A 8 -41.65 -25.00 -11.36
C PHE A 8 -41.61 -26.24 -10.47
N MET A 9 -41.45 -27.43 -11.07
CA MET A 9 -41.24 -28.68 -10.32
C MET A 9 -39.95 -28.64 -9.48
N ALA A 10 -38.83 -28.13 -10.03
CA ALA A 10 -37.58 -28.00 -9.32
C ALA A 10 -37.69 -27.06 -8.11
N VAL A 11 -38.31 -25.89 -8.29
CA VAL A 11 -38.55 -24.94 -7.17
C VAL A 11 -39.43 -25.55 -6.08
N LYS A 12 -40.54 -26.24 -6.47
CA LYS A 12 -41.42 -26.92 -5.51
C LYS A 12 -40.69 -28.00 -4.71
N ASN A 13 -39.80 -28.74 -5.36
CA ASN A 13 -39.03 -29.80 -4.72
C ASN A 13 -38.02 -29.21 -3.68
N LEU A 14 -37.34 -28.13 -4.03
CA LEU A 14 -36.45 -27.44 -3.12
C LEU A 14 -37.18 -26.86 -1.90
N TYR A 15 -38.39 -26.30 -2.14
CA TYR A 15 -39.21 -25.72 -1.09
C TYR A 15 -39.72 -26.78 -0.10
N ASN A 16 -40.06 -27.97 -0.58
CA ASN A 16 -40.54 -29.08 0.27
C ASN A 16 -39.46 -29.64 1.21
N ARG A 17 -38.15 -29.35 0.94
CA ARG A 17 -36.97 -29.85 1.70
C ARG A 17 -36.08 -28.73 2.16
N LYS A 18 -36.66 -27.68 2.77
CA LYS A 18 -35.99 -26.43 3.15
C LYS A 18 -34.68 -26.62 3.91
N LEU A 19 -34.67 -27.48 4.95
CA LEU A 19 -33.49 -27.67 5.81
C LEU A 19 -32.31 -28.24 5.02
N ARG A 20 -32.57 -29.24 4.14
CA ARG A 20 -31.52 -29.86 3.33
C ARG A 20 -30.97 -28.86 2.30
N THR A 21 -31.88 -28.16 1.60
CA THR A 21 -31.49 -27.13 0.63
C THR A 21 -30.63 -26.06 1.30
N PHE A 22 -31.03 -25.60 2.49
CA PHE A 22 -30.26 -24.62 3.25
C PHE A 22 -28.87 -25.15 3.64
N LEU A 23 -28.79 -26.34 4.23
CA LEU A 23 -27.48 -26.93 4.63
C LEU A 23 -26.56 -27.16 3.42
N THR A 24 -27.13 -27.58 2.29
CA THR A 24 -26.33 -27.79 1.07
C THR A 24 -25.87 -26.46 0.46
N SER A 25 -26.75 -25.45 0.46
CA SER A 25 -26.40 -24.13 -0.06
C SER A 25 -25.37 -23.40 0.82
N LEU A 26 -25.27 -23.74 2.12
CA LEU A 26 -24.36 -23.08 3.06
C LEU A 26 -22.89 -23.24 2.64
N GLY A 27 -22.50 -24.39 2.10
CA GLY A 27 -21.17 -24.60 1.54
C GLY A 27 -20.90 -23.67 0.33
N VAL A 28 -21.91 -23.50 -0.54
CA VAL A 28 -21.81 -22.58 -1.69
C VAL A 28 -21.77 -21.14 -1.21
N VAL A 29 -22.60 -20.77 -0.22
CA VAL A 29 -22.57 -19.43 0.41
C VAL A 29 -21.19 -19.08 0.90
N MET A 30 -20.56 -19.97 1.67
CA MET A 30 -19.23 -19.74 2.23
C MET A 30 -18.16 -19.64 1.12
N GLY A 31 -18.21 -20.52 0.12
CA GLY A 31 -17.27 -20.51 -0.99
C GLY A 31 -17.36 -19.24 -1.85
N VAL A 32 -18.59 -18.83 -2.20
CA VAL A 32 -18.84 -17.62 -2.98
C VAL A 32 -18.49 -16.38 -2.17
N ALA A 33 -18.88 -16.32 -0.90
CA ALA A 33 -18.55 -15.20 -0.02
C ALA A 33 -17.02 -15.05 0.13
N ALA A 34 -16.30 -16.15 0.36
CA ALA A 34 -14.85 -16.11 0.45
C ALA A 34 -14.21 -15.52 -0.81
N ILE A 35 -14.60 -15.98 -2.00
CA ILE A 35 -14.06 -15.49 -3.27
C ILE A 35 -14.37 -14.00 -3.48
N ILE A 36 -15.60 -13.57 -3.25
CA ILE A 36 -16.00 -12.18 -3.44
C ILE A 36 -15.26 -11.26 -2.49
N ILE A 37 -15.19 -11.59 -1.20
CA ILE A 37 -14.52 -10.78 -0.18
C ILE A 37 -13.03 -10.64 -0.53
N MET A 38 -12.38 -11.73 -0.93
CA MET A 38 -10.99 -11.73 -1.34
C MET A 38 -10.69 -10.81 -2.52
N VAL A 39 -11.45 -10.99 -3.59
CA VAL A 39 -11.25 -10.18 -4.81
C VAL A 39 -11.57 -8.72 -4.50
N SER A 40 -12.60 -8.47 -3.69
CA SER A 40 -13.00 -7.13 -3.26
C SER A 40 -11.93 -6.43 -2.43
N ILE A 41 -11.30 -7.13 -1.48
CA ILE A 41 -10.17 -6.61 -0.71
C ILE A 41 -8.98 -6.33 -1.63
N GLY A 42 -8.66 -7.23 -2.55
CA GLY A 42 -7.58 -7.04 -3.50
C GLY A 42 -7.78 -5.81 -4.41
N ILE A 43 -9.01 -5.57 -4.86
CA ILE A 43 -9.35 -4.35 -5.63
C ILE A 43 -9.23 -3.11 -4.75
N GLY A 44 -9.67 -3.20 -3.49
CA GLY A 44 -9.58 -2.11 -2.53
C GLY A 44 -8.13 -1.72 -2.21
N ILE A 45 -7.26 -2.71 -1.98
CA ILE A 45 -5.84 -2.51 -1.78
C ILE A 45 -5.20 -1.82 -3.00
N ASN A 46 -5.49 -2.29 -4.22
CA ASN A 46 -4.94 -1.66 -5.43
C ASN A 46 -5.39 -0.20 -5.58
N LYS A 47 -6.65 0.13 -5.25
CA LYS A 47 -7.12 1.52 -5.25
C LYS A 47 -6.45 2.35 -4.17
N GLY A 48 -6.28 1.80 -2.96
CA GLY A 48 -5.55 2.47 -1.90
C GLY A 48 -4.09 2.78 -2.29
N TYR A 49 -3.45 1.89 -3.05
CA TYR A 49 -2.12 2.16 -3.59
C TYR A 49 -2.11 3.26 -4.64
N GLU A 50 -3.13 3.31 -5.53
CA GLU A 50 -3.24 4.39 -6.51
C GLU A 50 -3.44 5.76 -5.82
N GLU A 51 -4.23 5.83 -4.75
CA GLU A 51 -4.40 7.04 -3.93
C GLU A 51 -3.09 7.41 -3.21
N MET A 52 -2.40 6.45 -2.60
CA MET A 52 -1.13 6.64 -1.90
C MET A 52 0.01 7.09 -2.82
N ILE A 53 0.02 6.62 -4.10
CA ILE A 53 0.97 7.12 -5.12
C ILE A 53 0.86 8.63 -5.29
N GLY A 54 -0.36 9.16 -5.30
CA GLY A 54 -0.60 10.60 -5.41
C GLY A 54 0.00 11.41 -4.24
N GLU A 55 0.13 10.77 -3.07
CA GLU A 55 0.66 11.38 -1.84
C GLU A 55 2.16 11.10 -1.63
N MET A 56 2.73 10.08 -2.25
CA MET A 56 4.15 9.68 -2.10
C MET A 56 5.14 10.53 -2.90
N GLY A 57 4.67 11.54 -3.62
CA GLY A 57 5.52 12.42 -4.42
C GLY A 57 5.82 11.87 -5.81
N ASP A 58 7.00 12.19 -6.33
CA ASP A 58 7.37 11.87 -7.70
C ASP A 58 7.89 10.43 -7.85
N ILE A 59 7.01 9.54 -8.30
CA ILE A 59 7.30 8.11 -8.48
C ILE A 59 8.40 7.80 -9.49
N THR A 60 8.88 8.79 -10.23
CA THR A 60 10.01 8.65 -11.16
C THR A 60 11.35 9.02 -10.54
N VAL A 61 11.37 9.31 -9.24
CA VAL A 61 12.59 9.61 -8.48
C VAL A 61 13.06 8.36 -7.73
N ILE A 62 14.34 8.08 -7.87
CA ILE A 62 15.05 7.05 -7.11
C ILE A 62 16.05 7.76 -6.21
N THR A 63 16.09 7.43 -4.93
CA THR A 63 17.08 7.94 -3.97
C THR A 63 18.04 6.83 -3.58
N ILE A 64 19.32 7.13 -3.60
CA ILE A 64 20.37 6.25 -3.07
C ILE A 64 20.88 6.89 -1.79
N HIS A 65 20.77 6.20 -0.67
CA HIS A 65 21.30 6.64 0.61
C HIS A 65 22.70 6.08 0.86
N ASN A 66 23.54 6.87 1.54
CA ASN A 66 24.86 6.40 1.92
C ASN A 66 24.76 5.48 3.15
N PRO A 67 25.11 4.20 3.04
CA PRO A 67 25.01 3.23 4.14
C PRO A 67 25.94 3.58 5.32
N ASN A 68 26.92 4.46 5.12
CA ASN A 68 27.90 4.84 6.14
C ASN A 68 27.46 6.04 7.00
N THR A 69 26.34 6.69 6.69
CA THR A 69 25.87 7.90 7.43
C THR A 69 25.01 7.59 8.66
N GLY A 70 24.73 6.34 8.96
CA GLY A 70 24.10 5.93 10.24
C GLY A 70 22.62 6.27 10.44
N ASN A 71 22.00 7.01 9.51
CA ASN A 71 20.63 7.50 9.67
C ASN A 71 19.53 6.56 9.16
N PHE A 72 19.90 5.43 8.55
CA PHE A 72 18.93 4.48 8.01
C PHE A 72 19.23 3.06 8.48
N TYR A 73 18.42 2.56 9.40
CA TYR A 73 18.36 1.14 9.74
C TYR A 73 17.35 0.45 8.84
N TYR A 74 17.81 -0.29 7.84
CA TYR A 74 16.97 -1.28 7.18
C TYR A 74 16.97 -2.55 8.05
N GLU A 75 15.81 -2.88 8.60
CA GLU A 75 15.59 -4.10 9.36
C GLU A 75 15.87 -5.32 8.45
N GLY A 76 16.93 -6.07 8.73
CA GLY A 76 17.31 -7.27 7.97
C GLY A 76 18.60 -7.19 7.15
N MET A 77 19.30 -6.06 7.11
CA MET A 77 20.62 -5.96 6.48
C MET A 77 21.71 -6.11 7.52
N GLU A 78 22.51 -7.18 7.43
CA GLU A 78 23.80 -7.24 8.09
C GLU A 78 24.62 -6.02 7.65
N GLN A 79 25.20 -5.31 8.61
CA GLN A 79 26.17 -4.21 8.39
C GLN A 79 27.38 -4.75 7.59
N GLN A 80 27.18 -5.02 6.32
CA GLN A 80 28.32 -5.10 5.41
C GLN A 80 28.79 -3.67 5.21
N SER A 81 29.93 -3.34 5.83
CA SER A 81 30.66 -2.11 5.54
C SER A 81 30.96 -2.08 4.05
N SER A 82 30.04 -1.49 3.29
CA SER A 82 30.22 -1.37 1.85
C SER A 82 31.40 -0.43 1.61
N THR A 83 32.39 -0.90 0.87
CA THR A 83 33.51 -0.08 0.38
C THR A 83 33.05 0.91 -0.70
N LEU A 84 31.74 0.90 -1.00
CA LEU A 84 31.10 1.74 -2.01
C LEU A 84 30.98 3.17 -1.50
N LYS A 85 31.34 4.12 -2.34
CA LYS A 85 31.34 5.54 -2.04
C LYS A 85 30.37 6.26 -2.96
N LEU A 86 29.57 7.17 -2.39
CA LEU A 86 28.79 8.11 -3.16
C LEU A 86 29.66 9.33 -3.47
N ASP A 87 30.32 9.30 -4.62
CA ASP A 87 31.25 10.34 -5.07
C ASP A 87 30.91 10.83 -6.50
N ASP A 88 31.69 11.77 -7.01
CA ASP A 88 31.52 12.31 -8.36
C ASP A 88 31.63 11.23 -9.47
N LYS A 89 32.40 10.16 -9.23
CA LYS A 89 32.53 9.07 -10.17
C LYS A 89 31.22 8.25 -10.24
N THR A 90 30.61 8.06 -9.09
CA THR A 90 29.30 7.40 -8.99
C THR A 90 28.25 8.22 -9.73
N ILE A 91 28.19 9.54 -9.52
CA ILE A 91 27.29 10.46 -10.25
C ILE A 91 27.52 10.34 -11.77
N ALA A 92 28.79 10.39 -12.21
CA ALA A 92 29.12 10.28 -13.63
C ALA A 92 28.73 8.92 -14.24
N SER A 93 28.74 7.85 -13.45
CA SER A 93 28.28 6.53 -13.86
C SER A 93 26.76 6.44 -13.95
N LEU A 94 26.07 6.99 -12.97
CA LEU A 94 24.61 7.03 -12.94
C LEU A 94 24.01 7.84 -14.08
N LYS A 95 24.63 8.97 -14.43
CA LYS A 95 24.21 9.81 -15.58
C LYS A 95 24.30 9.09 -16.93
N LYS A 96 25.07 8.01 -17.03
CA LYS A 96 25.21 7.21 -18.26
C LYS A 96 24.18 6.09 -18.40
N ILE A 97 23.40 5.85 -17.37
CA ILE A 97 22.37 4.81 -17.40
C ILE A 97 21.24 5.26 -18.31
N ASP A 98 20.86 4.42 -19.25
CA ASP A 98 19.72 4.68 -20.14
C ASP A 98 18.42 4.74 -19.32
N GLY A 99 17.62 5.79 -19.54
CA GLY A 99 16.41 6.08 -18.76
C GLY A 99 16.63 7.09 -17.63
N VAL A 100 17.87 7.55 -17.36
CA VAL A 100 18.16 8.62 -16.39
C VAL A 100 18.04 9.97 -17.07
N LYS A 101 17.23 10.87 -16.50
CA LYS A 101 17.05 12.25 -16.96
C LYS A 101 18.00 13.22 -16.26
N ALA A 102 18.07 13.13 -14.93
CA ALA A 102 18.92 13.98 -14.10
C ALA A 102 19.44 13.22 -12.87
N VAL A 103 20.58 13.65 -12.34
CA VAL A 103 21.18 13.12 -11.11
C VAL A 103 21.63 14.28 -10.26
N SER A 104 21.15 14.36 -9.03
CA SER A 104 21.51 15.39 -8.05
C SER A 104 22.15 14.76 -6.81
N PRO A 105 23.37 15.20 -6.42
CA PRO A 105 23.91 14.84 -5.11
C PRO A 105 23.08 15.46 -4.01
N GLN A 106 22.95 14.75 -2.90
CA GLN A 106 22.34 15.25 -1.68
C GLN A 106 23.33 15.29 -0.53
N ILE A 107 23.25 16.37 0.22
CA ILE A 107 23.88 16.50 1.53
C ILE A 107 22.83 16.90 2.55
N THR A 108 22.83 16.29 3.70
CA THR A 108 21.83 16.56 4.73
C THR A 108 22.51 17.04 6.01
N SER A 109 21.97 18.07 6.61
CA SER A 109 22.42 18.57 7.91
C SER A 109 21.21 18.89 8.77
N TYR A 110 21.26 18.47 10.03
CA TYR A 110 20.27 18.86 11.01
C TYR A 110 20.57 20.27 11.53
N ILE A 111 19.54 21.09 11.66
CA ILE A 111 19.66 22.46 12.15
C ILE A 111 18.51 22.81 13.08
N GLU A 112 18.79 23.69 14.04
CA GLU A 112 17.79 24.31 14.89
C GLU A 112 17.40 25.67 14.34
N LEU A 113 16.11 25.98 14.47
CA LEU A 113 15.49 27.20 13.97
C LEU A 113 14.85 27.95 15.13
N TYR A 114 14.98 29.27 15.12
CA TYR A 114 14.46 30.13 16.17
C TYR A 114 13.66 31.28 15.55
N VAL A 115 12.43 31.49 16.06
CA VAL A 115 11.53 32.59 15.68
C VAL A 115 10.99 33.22 16.96
N GLY A 116 11.60 34.32 17.41
CA GLY A 116 11.22 34.93 18.68
C GLY A 116 11.37 33.95 19.85
N LYS A 117 10.27 33.55 20.49
CA LYS A 117 10.22 32.56 21.57
C LYS A 117 10.02 31.12 21.10
N TYR A 118 9.83 30.92 19.82
CA TYR A 118 9.60 29.60 19.25
C TYR A 118 10.91 28.97 18.80
N ARG A 119 11.08 27.72 19.10
CA ARG A 119 12.17 26.86 18.64
C ARG A 119 11.61 25.79 17.73
N GLY A 120 12.32 25.51 16.67
CA GLY A 120 12.00 24.45 15.74
C GLY A 120 13.25 23.68 15.35
N TRP A 121 13.06 22.61 14.63
CA TRP A 121 14.14 21.88 14.01
C TRP A 121 13.80 21.58 12.56
N GLY A 122 14.83 21.35 11.77
CA GLY A 122 14.65 20.96 10.37
C GLY A 122 15.84 20.23 9.81
N ASN A 123 15.57 19.41 8.83
CA ASN A 123 16.62 18.86 7.99
C ASN A 123 16.88 19.81 6.83
N LEU A 124 18.09 20.34 6.75
CA LEU A 124 18.56 21.02 5.57
C LEU A 124 18.99 19.99 4.54
N VAL A 125 18.37 20.03 3.37
CA VAL A 125 18.69 19.17 2.24
C VAL A 125 19.36 20.01 1.18
N GLY A 126 20.67 19.84 1.01
CA GLY A 126 21.44 20.49 -0.02
C GLY A 126 21.35 19.76 -1.35
N MET A 127 20.96 20.47 -2.40
CA MET A 127 20.81 19.94 -3.75
C MET A 127 21.56 20.80 -4.78
N ASP A 128 21.84 20.22 -5.94
CA ASP A 128 22.36 20.95 -7.09
C ASP A 128 21.23 21.77 -7.71
N LEU A 129 21.30 23.10 -7.59
CA LEU A 129 20.29 24.02 -8.11
C LEU A 129 20.07 23.89 -9.62
N THR A 130 21.07 23.42 -10.37
CA THR A 130 20.95 23.22 -11.83
C THR A 130 19.98 22.09 -12.20
N THR A 131 19.66 21.22 -11.26
CA THR A 131 18.78 20.06 -11.47
C THR A 131 17.39 20.23 -10.84
N LEU A 132 17.13 21.32 -10.12
CA LEU A 132 15.88 21.56 -9.39
C LEU A 132 14.63 21.44 -10.27
N GLU A 133 14.68 22.02 -11.48
CA GLU A 133 13.56 21.94 -12.44
C GLU A 133 13.26 20.49 -12.87
N ASP A 134 14.30 19.67 -13.05
CA ASP A 134 14.14 18.29 -13.45
C ASP A 134 13.41 17.45 -12.39
N PHE A 135 13.59 17.78 -11.12
CA PHE A 135 12.92 17.12 -10.00
C PHE A 135 11.52 17.67 -9.68
N ASN A 136 11.05 18.65 -10.47
CA ASN A 136 9.68 19.19 -10.41
C ASN A 136 9.29 19.68 -9.00
N PHE A 137 10.16 20.49 -8.37
CA PHE A 137 9.83 21.20 -7.15
C PHE A 137 8.96 22.41 -7.48
N ILE A 138 7.67 22.32 -7.15
CA ILE A 138 6.69 23.38 -7.39
C ILE A 138 6.67 24.28 -6.16
N VAL A 139 6.83 25.60 -6.36
CA VAL A 139 6.72 26.62 -5.32
C VAL A 139 5.26 27.07 -5.24
N ALA A 140 4.67 26.97 -4.03
CA ALA A 140 3.30 27.42 -3.76
C ALA A 140 3.25 28.92 -3.40
N ASP A 141 4.26 29.43 -2.71
CA ASP A 141 4.38 30.84 -2.32
C ASP A 141 5.84 31.32 -2.45
N GLY A 142 6.03 32.55 -2.83
CA GLY A 142 7.36 33.11 -3.08
C GLY A 142 7.94 32.75 -4.47
N ARG A 143 9.24 32.46 -4.51
CA ARG A 143 9.97 32.07 -5.73
C ARG A 143 10.87 30.86 -5.51
N ASN A 144 11.32 30.30 -6.61
CA ASN A 144 12.29 29.20 -6.56
C ASN A 144 13.71 29.73 -6.21
N LEU A 145 14.60 28.81 -5.78
CA LEU A 145 16.01 29.11 -5.59
C LEU A 145 16.69 29.41 -6.91
N GLU A 146 17.51 30.46 -6.89
CA GLU A 146 18.32 30.87 -8.03
C GLU A 146 19.82 30.70 -7.73
N ILE A 147 20.61 30.46 -8.78
CA ILE A 147 22.07 30.38 -8.65
C ILE A 147 22.58 31.75 -8.20
N GLY A 148 23.19 31.80 -7.01
CA GLY A 148 23.70 33.03 -6.40
C GLY A 148 22.91 33.54 -5.21
N ASP A 149 21.79 32.89 -4.86
CA ASP A 149 21.11 33.11 -3.60
C ASP A 149 22.02 32.69 -2.45
N LYS A 150 22.40 33.64 -1.61
CA LYS A 150 23.23 33.33 -0.42
C LYS A 150 22.33 32.84 0.71
N MET A 151 22.56 31.62 1.17
CA MET A 151 21.79 31.03 2.23
C MET A 151 20.27 31.07 1.97
N GLY A 152 19.88 31.02 0.69
CA GLY A 152 18.48 30.95 0.26
C GLY A 152 17.89 29.59 0.58
N ILE A 153 16.64 29.56 1.05
CA ILE A 153 15.96 28.36 1.50
C ILE A 153 14.59 28.27 0.86
N LEU A 154 14.25 27.09 0.35
CA LEU A 154 12.88 26.70 0.08
C LEU A 154 12.38 25.87 1.26
N ALA A 155 11.33 26.32 1.92
CA ALA A 155 10.71 25.61 3.02
C ALA A 155 9.69 24.59 2.51
N GLY A 156 9.67 23.39 3.07
CA GLY A 156 8.60 22.43 2.81
C GLY A 156 7.27 22.93 3.41
N THR A 157 6.15 22.51 2.83
CA THR A 157 4.82 23.02 3.20
C THR A 157 4.45 22.74 4.67
N MET A 158 4.99 21.68 5.28
CA MET A 158 4.76 21.30 6.68
C MET A 158 5.87 21.74 7.62
N SER A 159 6.92 22.38 7.14
CA SER A 159 8.08 22.76 7.96
C SER A 159 7.74 23.80 9.04
N ALA A 160 6.69 24.61 8.85
CA ALA A 160 6.17 25.50 9.88
C ALA A 160 5.65 24.76 11.12
N GLN A 161 5.22 23.50 10.98
CA GLN A 161 4.70 22.69 12.09
C GLN A 161 5.81 22.13 12.99
N ASN A 162 7.07 22.26 12.59
CA ASN A 162 8.22 21.80 13.37
C ASN A 162 8.57 22.75 14.54
N PHE A 163 7.85 23.84 14.72
CA PHE A 163 8.10 24.80 15.77
C PHE A 163 7.27 24.54 17.03
N TYR A 164 7.84 24.84 18.20
CA TYR A 164 7.22 24.74 19.50
C TYR A 164 7.62 25.91 20.40
N ASP A 165 6.80 26.22 21.42
CA ASP A 165 7.11 27.26 22.40
C ASP A 165 8.06 26.73 23.46
N LEU A 166 9.25 27.33 23.61
CA LEU A 166 10.25 26.97 24.61
C LEU A 166 9.71 27.04 26.05
N ASN A 167 8.76 27.93 26.32
CA ASN A 167 8.17 28.12 27.64
C ASN A 167 6.93 27.24 27.88
N ALA A 168 6.52 26.42 26.90
CA ALA A 168 5.39 25.54 27.08
C ALA A 168 5.74 24.40 28.05
N ASN A 169 4.88 24.22 29.05
CA ASN A 169 5.01 23.12 29.99
C ASN A 169 4.95 21.79 29.22
N TRP A 170 5.84 20.86 29.47
CA TRP A 170 5.91 19.55 28.79
C TRP A 170 4.57 18.79 28.70
N ARG A 171 3.62 19.10 29.60
CA ARG A 171 2.25 18.55 29.60
C ARG A 171 1.34 19.16 28.56
N ASN A 172 1.66 20.34 28.05
CA ASN A 172 0.88 21.08 27.04
C ASN A 172 1.68 21.22 25.74
N PHE A 173 2.68 20.37 25.56
CA PHE A 173 3.51 20.35 24.37
C PHE A 173 2.70 19.76 23.21
N SER A 174 2.40 20.57 22.21
CA SER A 174 1.72 20.17 20.99
C SER A 174 2.50 20.70 19.80
N PHE A 175 2.79 19.81 18.84
CA PHE A 175 3.31 20.20 17.54
C PHE A 175 2.15 20.64 16.66
N GLY A 176 2.36 21.67 15.85
CA GLY A 176 1.38 22.10 14.84
C GLY A 176 0.36 23.14 15.32
N ASP A 177 0.34 23.50 16.60
CA ASP A 177 -0.54 24.56 17.13
C ASP A 177 0.05 25.98 16.96
N ILE A 178 1.27 26.09 16.42
CA ILE A 178 2.01 27.33 16.28
C ILE A 178 2.05 27.72 14.81
N GLU A 179 1.47 28.83 14.47
CA GLU A 179 1.57 29.42 13.14
C GLU A 179 2.80 30.36 13.10
N VAL A 180 3.89 29.87 12.46
CA VAL A 180 5.07 30.67 12.12
C VAL A 180 4.94 31.08 10.66
N ASP A 181 5.02 32.38 10.39
CA ASP A 181 5.08 32.88 9.01
C ASP A 181 6.50 32.75 8.47
N LEU A 182 6.74 31.64 7.77
CA LEU A 182 8.06 31.32 7.25
C LEU A 182 8.62 32.38 6.28
N MET A 183 7.76 33.15 5.60
CA MET A 183 8.18 34.15 4.61
C MET A 183 8.45 35.51 5.22
N ASN A 184 7.75 35.89 6.30
CA ASN A 184 7.82 37.26 6.84
C ASN A 184 8.51 37.32 8.20
N ASP A 185 8.58 36.23 8.95
CA ASP A 185 9.24 36.20 10.23
C ASP A 185 10.77 36.13 10.10
N LYS A 186 11.49 36.77 11.02
CA LYS A 186 12.93 36.65 11.09
C LYS A 186 13.31 35.32 11.71
N ILE A 187 13.77 34.39 10.89
CA ILE A 187 14.19 33.06 11.31
C ILE A 187 15.69 33.01 11.47
N LEU A 188 16.15 32.53 12.63
CA LEU A 188 17.56 32.29 12.91
C LEU A 188 17.84 30.81 12.80
N MET A 189 18.92 30.42 12.13
CA MET A 189 19.41 29.04 12.03
C MET A 189 20.63 28.86 12.91
N HIS A 190 20.70 27.76 13.62
CA HIS A 190 21.84 27.45 14.47
C HIS A 190 22.17 25.95 14.48
N TYR A 191 23.46 25.61 14.47
CA TYR A 191 23.92 24.22 14.61
C TYR A 191 24.37 23.87 16.03
N ASP A 192 24.50 24.86 16.95
CA ASP A 192 24.85 24.68 18.34
C ASP A 192 23.56 24.64 19.18
N TYR A 193 23.22 23.46 19.67
CA TYR A 193 22.00 23.22 20.46
C TYR A 193 21.93 24.01 21.79
N ARG A 194 23.06 24.63 22.25
CA ARG A 194 23.11 25.48 23.45
C ARG A 194 22.53 26.87 23.20
N TYR A 195 22.41 27.29 21.95
CA TYR A 195 21.85 28.59 21.63
C TYR A 195 20.39 28.70 22.11
N GLY A 196 20.08 29.77 22.84
CA GLY A 196 18.74 30.02 23.38
C GLY A 196 18.32 29.17 24.58
N GLN A 197 19.23 28.41 25.18
CA GLN A 197 18.98 27.71 26.44
C GLN A 197 19.46 28.57 27.61
N ASP A 198 18.68 28.60 28.69
CA ASP A 198 19.10 29.26 29.94
C ASP A 198 20.22 28.41 30.61
N GLU A 199 21.24 29.07 31.13
CA GLU A 199 22.41 28.42 31.75
C GLU A 199 22.03 27.52 32.96
N GLU A 200 20.86 27.76 33.59
CA GLU A 200 20.40 27.01 34.77
C GLU A 200 19.72 25.67 34.47
N GLU A 201 19.21 25.45 33.27
CA GLU A 201 18.49 24.21 32.90
C GLU A 201 19.31 23.25 32.01
N GLY A 202 20.50 23.64 31.58
CA GLY A 202 21.27 22.89 30.57
C GLY A 202 22.03 21.69 31.14
N TYR A 203 21.76 20.53 30.60
CA TYR A 203 22.56 19.29 30.76
C TYR A 203 24.07 19.48 30.39
N TYR A 204 24.48 20.68 29.97
CA TYR A 204 25.76 21.01 29.32
C TYR A 204 26.42 22.26 29.94
N SER A 205 26.20 22.50 31.22
CA SER A 205 26.71 23.67 31.95
C SER A 205 28.27 23.74 32.03
N ASP A 206 28.98 22.66 31.68
CA ASP A 206 30.44 22.59 31.81
C ASP A 206 31.20 22.99 30.53
N ASP A 207 30.51 23.43 29.47
CA ASP A 207 31.14 23.80 28.21
C ASP A 207 31.40 25.31 28.12
N GLU A 208 32.62 25.73 28.44
CA GLU A 208 33.05 27.13 28.44
C GLU A 208 33.26 27.74 27.04
N ARG A 209 33.03 27.00 25.95
CA ARG A 209 33.24 27.54 24.61
C ARG A 209 32.19 28.60 24.24
N PRO A 210 32.59 29.62 23.49
CA PRO A 210 31.65 30.62 23.03
C PRO A 210 30.62 29.96 22.10
N ILE A 211 29.35 30.31 22.30
CA ILE A 211 28.23 29.88 21.40
C ILE A 211 28.47 30.52 20.05
N ALA A 212 28.35 29.72 18.99
CA ALA A 212 28.48 30.22 17.62
C ALA A 212 27.41 31.26 17.28
N GLN A 213 27.71 32.15 16.35
CA GLN A 213 26.69 33.14 15.90
C GLN A 213 25.65 32.47 15.03
N PRO A 214 24.36 32.80 15.22
CA PRO A 214 23.30 32.28 14.37
C PRO A 214 23.37 32.85 12.96
N TYR A 215 22.95 32.05 12.00
CA TYR A 215 22.70 32.49 10.63
C TYR A 215 21.27 33.01 10.50
N ILE A 216 21.07 34.00 9.66
CA ILE A 216 19.72 34.43 9.27
C ILE A 216 19.26 33.52 8.13
N ALA A 217 18.18 32.79 8.33
CA ALA A 217 17.53 32.02 7.27
C ALA A 217 16.87 32.98 6.28
N ASN A 218 17.20 32.86 5.01
CA ASN A 218 16.58 33.60 3.95
C ASN A 218 15.59 32.71 3.19
N ILE A 219 14.36 32.60 3.71
CA ILE A 219 13.33 31.79 3.05
C ILE A 219 12.80 32.55 1.85
N VAL A 220 13.05 32.02 0.65
CA VAL A 220 12.67 32.62 -0.63
C VAL A 220 11.36 32.10 -1.19
N GLY A 221 10.91 30.96 -0.70
CA GLY A 221 9.63 30.38 -1.08
C GLY A 221 9.24 29.17 -0.23
N VAL A 222 7.98 28.79 -0.34
CA VAL A 222 7.40 27.59 0.29
C VAL A 222 6.96 26.64 -0.81
N LEU A 223 7.31 25.37 -0.68
CA LEU A 223 6.98 24.34 -1.66
C LEU A 223 5.49 23.94 -1.57
N ALA A 224 4.92 23.57 -2.70
CA ALA A 224 3.66 22.83 -2.73
C ALA A 224 3.85 21.42 -2.12
N PRO A 225 2.80 20.83 -1.54
CA PRO A 225 2.86 19.49 -0.99
C PRO A 225 3.42 18.49 -2.00
N LYS A 226 4.40 17.67 -1.58
CA LYS A 226 5.07 16.70 -2.46
C LYS A 226 5.19 15.32 -1.82
N ASP A 227 5.94 15.22 -0.76
CA ASP A 227 6.09 14.02 0.06
C ASP A 227 6.53 14.43 1.46
N TYR A 228 6.24 13.58 2.45
CA TYR A 228 6.48 13.90 3.85
C TYR A 228 7.93 14.34 4.16
N ASN A 229 8.92 13.72 3.52
CA ASN A 229 10.33 14.02 3.79
C ASN A 229 10.70 15.42 3.28
N ILE A 230 10.22 15.80 2.11
CA ILE A 230 10.44 17.14 1.53
C ILE A 230 9.57 18.16 2.24
N ASP A 231 8.31 17.85 2.53
CA ASP A 231 7.34 18.76 3.13
C ASP A 231 7.74 19.19 4.55
N THR A 232 8.50 18.37 5.27
CA THR A 232 9.04 18.68 6.60
C THR A 232 10.48 19.21 6.59
N SER A 233 11.11 19.33 5.42
CA SER A 233 12.51 19.71 5.25
C SER A 233 12.67 21.12 4.68
N PHE A 234 13.91 21.61 4.67
CA PHE A 234 14.33 22.87 4.09
C PHE A 234 15.37 22.59 3.00
N LEU A 235 15.08 23.01 1.75
CA LEU A 235 15.99 22.83 0.63
C LEU A 235 16.87 24.05 0.46
N MET A 236 18.15 23.82 0.17
CA MET A 236 19.16 24.87 0.03
C MET A 236 20.19 24.45 -1.02
N ASP A 237 21.01 25.39 -1.48
CA ASP A 237 22.17 25.08 -2.32
C ASP A 237 23.11 24.07 -1.64
N TYR A 238 23.57 23.09 -2.41
CA TYR A 238 24.47 22.04 -1.94
C TYR A 238 25.70 22.59 -1.20
N ASN A 239 26.33 23.66 -1.75
CA ASN A 239 27.57 24.22 -1.19
C ASN A 239 27.31 24.94 0.14
N ASP A 240 26.15 25.60 0.29
CA ASP A 240 25.79 26.28 1.53
C ASP A 240 25.50 25.25 2.65
N VAL A 241 24.77 24.18 2.38
CA VAL A 241 24.54 23.10 3.37
C VAL A 241 25.86 22.41 3.73
N LYS A 242 26.72 22.14 2.75
CA LYS A 242 28.04 21.56 2.99
C LYS A 242 28.87 22.42 3.94
N LYS A 243 28.88 23.75 3.73
CA LYS A 243 29.56 24.70 4.60
C LYS A 243 29.04 24.61 6.04
N LEU A 244 27.74 24.65 6.22
CA LEU A 244 27.10 24.52 7.56
C LEU A 244 27.43 23.20 8.22
N LYS A 245 27.39 22.09 7.47
CA LYS A 245 27.72 20.75 7.95
C LYS A 245 29.21 20.66 8.37
N ASP A 246 30.12 21.22 7.59
CA ASP A 246 31.54 21.23 7.90
C ASP A 246 31.82 22.09 9.16
N GLU A 247 31.12 23.20 9.34
CA GLU A 247 31.21 24.06 10.52
C GLU A 247 30.69 23.35 11.78
N ARG A 248 29.52 22.70 11.66
CA ARG A 248 28.96 21.86 12.72
C ARG A 248 29.92 20.74 13.12
N THR A 249 30.48 20.04 12.15
CA THR A 249 31.41 18.93 12.40
C THR A 249 32.66 19.41 13.16
N ARG A 250 33.24 20.55 12.77
CA ARG A 250 34.37 21.17 13.48
C ARG A 250 33.99 21.54 14.92
N PHE A 251 32.77 22.02 15.10
CA PHE A 251 32.26 22.35 16.42
C PHE A 251 32.15 21.11 17.31
N GLU A 252 31.56 20.01 16.77
CA GLU A 252 31.40 18.73 17.47
C GLU A 252 32.73 18.04 17.75
N GLU A 253 33.73 18.07 16.83
CA GLU A 253 35.10 17.54 17.05
C GLU A 253 35.81 18.23 18.21
N GLY A 254 35.55 19.50 18.44
CA GLY A 254 36.06 20.25 19.56
C GLY A 254 35.60 19.71 20.94
N TYR A 255 34.52 18.90 20.99
CA TYR A 255 33.98 18.31 22.21
C TYR A 255 34.72 17.06 22.72
N GLY A 256 35.71 16.53 22.00
CA GLY A 256 36.46 15.34 22.42
C GLY A 256 35.67 14.03 22.43
N GLY A 257 34.43 14.04 22.01
CA GLY A 257 33.54 12.88 21.92
C GLY A 257 33.30 12.38 20.50
N GLY A 258 33.77 13.08 19.51
CA GLY A 258 33.57 12.74 18.12
C GLY A 258 34.49 11.61 17.67
N SER A 259 33.93 10.51 17.20
CA SER A 259 34.57 9.65 16.23
C SER A 259 35.19 10.56 15.17
N LYS A 260 36.51 10.46 14.94
CA LYS A 260 37.24 11.29 13.96
C LYS A 260 36.37 11.46 12.73
N ALA A 261 35.90 12.70 12.51
CA ALA A 261 35.07 12.98 11.35
C ALA A 261 35.81 12.49 10.12
N ARG A 262 35.29 11.47 9.48
CA ARG A 262 35.83 11.05 8.21
C ARG A 262 35.73 12.27 7.30
N LYS A 263 36.87 12.72 6.78
CA LYS A 263 36.90 13.66 5.66
C LYS A 263 36.10 13.01 4.52
N SER A 264 34.80 13.18 4.55
CA SER A 264 33.91 12.59 3.59
C SER A 264 33.84 13.52 2.40
N SER A 265 34.55 13.14 1.36
CA SER A 265 34.26 13.59 -0.01
C SER A 265 33.03 12.88 -0.57
N GLU A 266 32.23 12.28 0.31
CA GLU A 266 31.11 11.44 -0.05
C GLU A 266 29.81 12.20 0.20
N TYR A 267 28.84 11.99 -0.69
CA TYR A 267 27.50 12.50 -0.55
C TYR A 267 26.72 11.68 0.48
N ASP A 268 25.73 12.29 1.14
CA ASP A 268 24.85 11.57 2.06
C ASP A 268 23.78 10.77 1.29
N GLY A 269 23.46 11.24 0.08
CA GLY A 269 22.57 10.58 -0.84
C GLY A 269 22.76 11.07 -2.28
N ILE A 270 22.12 10.40 -3.20
CA ILE A 270 22.02 10.81 -4.60
C ILE A 270 20.57 10.60 -5.04
N MET A 271 19.96 11.65 -5.56
CA MET A 271 18.66 11.55 -6.23
C MET A 271 18.86 11.35 -7.73
N ILE A 272 18.10 10.42 -8.28
CA ILE A 272 18.09 10.10 -9.70
C ILE A 272 16.67 10.34 -10.22
N LYS A 273 16.52 11.18 -11.20
CA LYS A 273 15.26 11.39 -11.93
C LYS A 273 15.26 10.52 -13.17
N CYS A 274 14.26 9.66 -13.30
CA CYS A 274 14.02 8.87 -14.51
C CYS A 274 13.17 9.67 -15.53
N VAL A 275 13.30 9.32 -16.80
CA VAL A 275 12.56 9.95 -17.91
C VAL A 275 11.06 9.68 -17.76
N ASP A 276 10.69 8.45 -17.40
CA ASP A 276 9.31 8.01 -17.15
C ASP A 276 9.27 6.88 -16.13
N ILE A 277 8.06 6.45 -15.76
CA ILE A 277 7.84 5.39 -14.78
C ILE A 277 8.36 4.02 -15.26
N ASN A 278 8.36 3.75 -16.58
CA ASN A 278 8.80 2.46 -17.11
C ASN A 278 10.32 2.31 -17.02
N ALA A 279 11.05 3.45 -17.01
CA ALA A 279 12.49 3.46 -16.86
C ALA A 279 12.94 3.15 -15.42
N VAL A 280 12.09 3.40 -14.40
CA VAL A 280 12.45 3.28 -12.97
C VAL A 280 12.93 1.88 -12.63
N GLU A 281 12.21 0.83 -13.05
CA GLU A 281 12.59 -0.55 -12.79
C GLU A 281 13.97 -0.90 -13.39
N GLY A 282 14.19 -0.49 -14.64
CA GLY A 282 15.46 -0.75 -15.34
C GLY A 282 16.63 0.00 -14.73
N VAL A 283 16.42 1.25 -14.29
CA VAL A 283 17.42 2.06 -13.61
C VAL A 283 17.70 1.50 -12.21
N SER A 284 16.67 1.14 -11.45
CA SER A 284 16.81 0.54 -10.11
C SER A 284 17.66 -0.74 -10.17
N LYS A 285 17.38 -1.64 -11.09
CA LYS A 285 18.18 -2.87 -11.27
C LYS A 285 19.66 -2.59 -11.57
N LYS A 286 19.95 -1.60 -12.42
CA LYS A 286 21.35 -1.21 -12.70
C LYS A 286 22.03 -0.59 -11.49
N VAL A 287 21.29 0.17 -10.68
CA VAL A 287 21.78 0.72 -9.40
C VAL A 287 22.11 -0.42 -8.41
N GLU A 288 21.24 -1.44 -8.34
CA GLU A 288 21.46 -2.65 -7.53
C GLU A 288 22.69 -3.44 -8.01
N GLU A 289 22.87 -3.61 -9.33
CA GLU A 289 24.06 -4.26 -9.93
C GLU A 289 25.34 -3.50 -9.59
N MET A 290 25.29 -2.18 -9.40
CA MET A 290 26.41 -1.37 -8.92
C MET A 290 26.65 -1.54 -7.40
N GLY A 291 25.80 -2.29 -6.70
CA GLY A 291 25.88 -2.58 -5.28
C GLY A 291 25.23 -1.53 -4.37
N PHE A 292 24.47 -0.59 -4.92
CA PHE A 292 23.70 0.39 -4.15
C PHE A 292 22.27 -0.08 -3.93
N TYR A 293 21.62 0.50 -2.92
CA TYR A 293 20.20 0.24 -2.62
C TYR A 293 19.35 1.41 -3.13
N PRO A 294 18.59 1.22 -4.21
CA PRO A 294 17.67 2.22 -4.72
C PRO A 294 16.42 2.25 -3.85
N ASP A 295 16.12 3.42 -3.29
CA ASP A 295 14.87 3.69 -2.62
C ASP A 295 13.97 4.53 -3.53
N SER A 296 12.77 4.04 -3.81
CA SER A 296 11.81 4.74 -4.63
C SER A 296 10.38 4.36 -4.27
N ALA A 297 9.47 5.32 -4.38
CA ALA A 297 8.06 5.05 -4.24
C ALA A 297 7.58 3.93 -5.18
N PHE A 298 8.16 3.84 -6.38
CA PHE A 298 7.89 2.77 -7.34
C PHE A 298 8.27 1.39 -6.80
N THR A 299 9.47 1.22 -6.22
CA THR A 299 9.92 -0.06 -5.65
C THR A 299 9.02 -0.49 -4.48
N TYR A 300 8.66 0.45 -3.64
CA TYR A 300 7.73 0.19 -2.54
C TYR A 300 6.36 -0.28 -3.05
N LEU A 301 5.85 0.38 -4.09
CA LEU A 301 4.58 -0.01 -4.73
C LEU A 301 4.63 -1.40 -5.37
N GLU A 302 5.74 -1.79 -5.99
CA GLU A 302 5.90 -3.13 -6.54
C GLU A 302 5.88 -4.19 -5.44
N GLN A 303 6.58 -3.96 -4.32
CA GLN A 303 6.53 -4.86 -3.16
C GLN A 303 5.11 -5.01 -2.63
N LEU A 304 4.37 -3.91 -2.50
CA LEU A 304 2.97 -3.93 -2.06
C LEU A 304 2.07 -4.69 -3.05
N LYS A 305 2.27 -4.51 -4.36
CA LYS A 305 1.54 -5.25 -5.41
C LYS A 305 1.86 -6.75 -5.36
N GLU A 306 3.11 -7.14 -5.18
CA GLU A 306 3.50 -8.54 -5.04
C GLU A 306 2.90 -9.18 -3.77
N MET A 307 2.94 -8.47 -2.65
CA MET A 307 2.29 -8.92 -1.41
C MET A 307 0.78 -9.09 -1.62
N SER A 308 0.11 -8.12 -2.25
CA SER A 308 -1.31 -8.20 -2.60
C SER A 308 -1.60 -9.39 -3.51
N ARG A 309 -0.77 -9.62 -4.53
CA ARG A 309 -0.90 -10.76 -5.45
C ARG A 309 -0.74 -12.09 -4.73
N THR A 310 0.21 -12.20 -3.81
CA THR A 310 0.43 -13.39 -2.99
C THR A 310 -0.77 -13.68 -2.10
N LEU A 311 -1.31 -12.66 -1.43
CA LEU A 311 -2.53 -12.77 -0.64
C LEU A 311 -3.72 -13.21 -1.51
N GLN A 312 -3.95 -12.56 -2.65
CA GLN A 312 -5.03 -12.91 -3.58
C GLN A 312 -4.91 -14.35 -4.08
N THR A 313 -3.71 -14.81 -4.41
CA THR A 313 -3.47 -16.17 -4.89
C THR A 313 -3.75 -17.20 -3.78
N THR A 314 -3.20 -16.98 -2.59
CA THR A 314 -3.39 -17.89 -1.44
C THR A 314 -4.85 -18.01 -1.05
N LEU A 315 -5.51 -16.88 -0.95
CA LEU A 315 -6.91 -16.82 -0.62
C LEU A 315 -7.78 -17.38 -1.76
N GLY A 316 -7.42 -17.13 -3.02
CA GLY A 316 -8.10 -17.69 -4.20
C GLY A 316 -8.08 -19.21 -4.22
N ILE A 317 -6.93 -19.82 -3.92
CA ILE A 317 -6.78 -21.28 -3.79
C ILE A 317 -7.69 -21.79 -2.68
N THR A 318 -7.69 -21.14 -1.51
CA THR A 318 -8.54 -21.52 -0.37
C THR A 318 -10.03 -21.45 -0.73
N GLY A 319 -10.46 -20.36 -1.38
CA GLY A 319 -11.84 -20.21 -1.86
C GLY A 319 -12.24 -21.28 -2.87
N PHE A 320 -11.33 -21.65 -3.78
CA PHE A 320 -11.56 -22.73 -4.73
C PHE A 320 -11.74 -24.08 -4.04
N ILE A 321 -10.91 -24.38 -3.02
CA ILE A 321 -11.03 -25.63 -2.24
C ILE A 321 -12.40 -25.70 -1.53
N VAL A 322 -12.81 -24.60 -0.87
CA VAL A 322 -14.12 -24.53 -0.20
C VAL A 322 -15.26 -24.77 -1.18
N LEU A 323 -15.18 -24.15 -2.37
CA LEU A 323 -16.19 -24.31 -3.39
C LEU A 323 -16.21 -25.72 -3.98
N PHE A 324 -15.05 -26.36 -4.14
CA PHE A 324 -14.94 -27.73 -4.57
C PHE A 324 -15.58 -28.69 -3.58
N VAL A 325 -15.36 -28.49 -2.28
CA VAL A 325 -16.03 -29.27 -1.20
C VAL A 325 -17.54 -29.05 -1.24
N ALA A 326 -18.00 -27.80 -1.48
CA ALA A 326 -19.41 -27.48 -1.64
C ALA A 326 -20.03 -28.20 -2.85
N ALA A 327 -19.30 -28.29 -3.96
CA ALA A 327 -19.74 -29.01 -5.15
C ALA A 327 -19.97 -30.52 -4.89
N ILE A 328 -19.06 -31.13 -4.12
CA ILE A 328 -19.22 -32.52 -3.66
C ILE A 328 -20.45 -32.66 -2.75
N GLY A 329 -20.66 -31.69 -1.85
CA GLY A 329 -21.83 -31.64 -0.98
C GLY A 329 -23.15 -31.57 -1.77
N ILE A 330 -23.22 -30.74 -2.80
CA ILE A 330 -24.36 -30.67 -3.73
C ILE A 330 -24.59 -32.04 -4.39
N ALA A 331 -23.54 -32.64 -4.96
CA ALA A 331 -23.65 -33.92 -5.65
C ALA A 331 -24.16 -35.02 -4.72
N ASN A 332 -23.65 -35.10 -3.50
CA ASN A 332 -24.08 -36.10 -2.50
C ASN A 332 -25.54 -35.87 -2.11
N THR A 333 -25.94 -34.63 -1.87
CA THR A 333 -27.33 -34.30 -1.52
C THR A 333 -28.28 -34.61 -2.67
N MET A 334 -27.90 -34.39 -3.92
CA MET A 334 -28.69 -34.71 -5.11
C MET A 334 -28.82 -36.24 -5.28
N ILE A 335 -27.77 -37.00 -5.01
CA ILE A 335 -27.83 -38.48 -5.03
C ILE A 335 -28.82 -38.98 -4.00
N THR A 336 -28.77 -38.50 -2.75
CA THR A 336 -29.71 -38.86 -1.69
C THR A 336 -31.14 -38.46 -2.07
N SER A 337 -31.36 -37.26 -2.58
CA SER A 337 -32.67 -36.80 -3.06
C SER A 337 -33.21 -37.70 -4.15
N MET A 338 -32.36 -38.17 -5.06
CA MET A 338 -32.74 -39.08 -6.12
C MET A 338 -33.25 -40.41 -5.53
N TYR A 339 -32.57 -41.00 -4.56
CA TYR A 339 -33.00 -42.27 -3.94
C TYR A 339 -34.32 -42.14 -3.18
N GLU A 340 -34.58 -41.03 -2.51
CA GLU A 340 -35.84 -40.78 -1.81
C GLU A 340 -37.04 -40.63 -2.75
N ARG A 341 -36.77 -40.28 -4.04
CA ARG A 341 -37.80 -40.03 -5.06
C ARG A 341 -37.82 -41.10 -6.16
N ILE A 342 -37.22 -42.24 -5.90
CA ILE A 342 -37.10 -43.32 -6.88
C ILE A 342 -38.49 -43.70 -7.48
N LYS A 343 -39.54 -43.85 -6.63
CA LYS A 343 -40.89 -44.16 -7.07
C LYS A 343 -41.49 -43.09 -7.96
N GLU A 344 -41.30 -41.80 -7.61
CA GLU A 344 -41.78 -40.66 -8.45
C GLU A 344 -41.11 -40.65 -9.83
N ILE A 345 -39.78 -40.91 -9.87
CA ILE A 345 -39.03 -41.00 -11.13
C ILE A 345 -39.49 -42.18 -11.96
N GLY A 346 -39.76 -43.32 -11.31
CA GLY A 346 -40.33 -44.52 -11.96
C GLY A 346 -41.70 -44.25 -12.62
N ILE A 347 -42.61 -43.63 -11.87
CA ILE A 347 -43.92 -43.24 -12.35
C ILE A 347 -43.82 -42.26 -13.56
N MET A 348 -42.94 -41.21 -13.45
CA MET A 348 -42.72 -40.29 -14.57
C MET A 348 -42.25 -40.99 -15.83
N LYS A 349 -41.40 -42.00 -15.73
CA LYS A 349 -40.93 -42.78 -16.88
C LYS A 349 -42.03 -43.64 -17.48
N VAL A 350 -42.90 -44.28 -16.65
CA VAL A 350 -44.03 -45.11 -17.15
C VAL A 350 -45.07 -44.23 -17.88
N ILE A 351 -45.31 -43.02 -17.39
CA ILE A 351 -46.25 -42.07 -18.05
C ILE A 351 -45.64 -41.45 -19.33
N GLY A 352 -44.35 -41.72 -19.64
CA GLY A 352 -43.73 -41.31 -20.90
C GLY A 352 -42.83 -40.10 -20.82
N ALA A 353 -42.35 -39.70 -19.67
CA ALA A 353 -41.32 -38.65 -19.55
C ALA A 353 -40.02 -39.11 -20.20
N SER A 354 -39.41 -38.26 -21.03
CA SER A 354 -38.14 -38.59 -21.67
C SER A 354 -36.98 -38.63 -20.64
N LEU A 355 -35.97 -39.48 -20.86
CA LEU A 355 -34.80 -39.56 -20.00
C LEU A 355 -34.08 -38.21 -19.91
N LYS A 356 -34.13 -37.43 -21.03
CA LYS A 356 -33.55 -36.09 -21.07
C LYS A 356 -34.32 -35.09 -20.19
N ASP A 357 -35.64 -35.23 -20.05
CA ASP A 357 -36.46 -34.34 -19.22
C ASP A 357 -36.15 -34.60 -17.71
N ILE A 358 -35.98 -35.87 -17.33
CA ILE A 358 -35.56 -36.23 -15.97
C ILE A 358 -34.15 -35.66 -15.68
N GLY A 359 -33.22 -35.83 -16.62
CA GLY A 359 -31.88 -35.24 -16.48
C GLY A 359 -31.89 -33.71 -16.31
N LYS A 360 -32.72 -33.03 -17.14
CA LYS A 360 -32.87 -31.56 -17.04
C LYS A 360 -33.49 -31.13 -15.71
N LEU A 361 -34.45 -31.88 -15.17
CA LEU A 361 -35.06 -31.58 -13.87
C LEU A 361 -34.00 -31.55 -12.77
N PHE A 362 -33.14 -32.57 -12.69
CA PHE A 362 -32.08 -32.64 -11.68
C PHE A 362 -30.99 -31.57 -11.90
N LEU A 363 -30.66 -31.25 -13.17
CA LEU A 363 -29.71 -30.16 -13.48
C LEU A 363 -30.25 -28.80 -13.07
N ILE A 364 -31.54 -28.53 -13.31
CA ILE A 364 -32.20 -27.28 -12.90
C ILE A 364 -32.23 -27.19 -11.37
N GLU A 365 -32.56 -28.31 -10.68
CA GLU A 365 -32.60 -28.35 -9.22
C GLU A 365 -31.24 -28.04 -8.59
N SER A 366 -30.18 -28.65 -9.11
CA SER A 366 -28.78 -28.37 -8.62
C SER A 366 -28.29 -26.96 -8.99
N ALA A 367 -28.65 -26.47 -10.17
CA ALA A 367 -28.34 -25.08 -10.59
C ALA A 367 -29.02 -24.05 -9.70
N LEU A 368 -30.28 -24.31 -9.30
CA LEU A 368 -31.01 -23.47 -8.35
C LEU A 368 -30.38 -23.47 -6.97
N ILE A 369 -29.86 -24.61 -6.48
CA ILE A 369 -29.11 -24.66 -5.22
C ILE A 369 -27.88 -23.77 -5.33
N GLY A 370 -27.14 -23.88 -6.42
CA GLY A 370 -25.98 -23.01 -6.69
C GLY A 370 -26.36 -21.52 -6.74
N LEU A 371 -27.44 -21.18 -7.44
CA LEU A 371 -27.92 -19.80 -7.56
C LEU A 371 -28.36 -19.22 -6.20
N VAL A 372 -29.15 -19.97 -5.42
CA VAL A 372 -29.59 -19.55 -4.07
C VAL A 372 -28.37 -19.36 -3.16
N GLY A 373 -27.43 -20.32 -3.18
CA GLY A 373 -26.18 -20.21 -2.45
C GLY A 373 -25.37 -18.98 -2.89
N GLY A 374 -25.31 -18.71 -4.19
CA GLY A 374 -24.65 -17.54 -4.76
C GLY A 374 -25.29 -16.21 -4.33
N CYS A 375 -26.63 -16.11 -4.36
CA CYS A 375 -27.33 -14.92 -3.90
C CYS A 375 -27.13 -14.65 -2.40
N LEU A 376 -27.20 -15.68 -1.57
CA LEU A 376 -26.97 -15.56 -0.13
C LEU A 376 -25.49 -15.24 0.15
N GLY A 377 -24.54 -15.88 -0.56
CA GLY A 377 -23.11 -15.60 -0.48
C GLY A 377 -22.78 -14.16 -0.87
N LEU A 378 -23.40 -13.66 -1.94
CA LEU A 378 -23.29 -12.26 -2.36
C LEU A 378 -23.81 -11.31 -1.28
N GLY A 379 -24.99 -11.58 -0.72
CA GLY A 379 -25.55 -10.79 0.38
C GLY A 379 -24.64 -10.76 1.60
N LEU A 380 -24.07 -11.91 1.97
CA LEU A 380 -23.11 -12.02 3.06
C LEU A 380 -21.82 -11.21 2.75
N SER A 381 -21.33 -11.27 1.50
CA SER A 381 -20.16 -10.52 1.07
C SER A 381 -20.36 -9.00 1.19
N TYR A 382 -21.54 -8.49 0.77
CA TYR A 382 -21.87 -7.08 0.95
C TYR A 382 -21.96 -6.68 2.42
N ALA A 383 -22.54 -7.54 3.27
CA ALA A 383 -22.62 -7.29 4.70
C ALA A 383 -21.23 -7.23 5.36
N VAL A 384 -20.35 -8.18 5.02
CA VAL A 384 -18.96 -8.20 5.52
C VAL A 384 -18.18 -6.99 4.98
N SER A 385 -18.27 -6.69 3.68
CA SER A 385 -17.62 -5.54 3.07
C SER A 385 -18.05 -4.21 3.72
N TYR A 386 -19.35 -4.07 3.98
CA TYR A 386 -19.87 -2.90 4.70
C TYR A 386 -19.31 -2.80 6.12
N GLY A 387 -19.24 -3.93 6.85
CA GLY A 387 -18.65 -3.98 8.19
C GLY A 387 -17.17 -3.60 8.19
N LEU A 388 -16.38 -4.15 7.26
CA LEU A 388 -14.95 -3.82 7.13
C LEU A 388 -14.74 -2.32 6.87
N ASN A 389 -15.54 -1.74 5.99
CA ASN A 389 -15.46 -0.32 5.65
C ASN A 389 -15.97 0.59 6.79
N TYR A 390 -16.95 0.15 7.57
CA TYR A 390 -17.47 0.91 8.71
C TYR A 390 -16.49 0.98 9.87
N PHE A 391 -15.81 -0.13 10.17
CA PHE A 391 -14.82 -0.20 11.24
C PHE A 391 -13.43 0.28 10.82
N ASN A 392 -13.23 0.74 9.59
CA ASN A 392 -11.92 1.13 9.02
C ASN A 392 -10.82 0.12 9.35
N PHE A 393 -11.10 -1.17 9.15
CA PHE A 393 -10.18 -2.23 9.52
C PHE A 393 -8.96 -2.18 8.59
N ASP A 394 -7.81 -1.82 9.12
CA ASP A 394 -6.54 -1.88 8.38
C ASP A 394 -6.06 -3.32 8.31
N ILE A 395 -6.29 -3.97 7.16
CA ILE A 395 -5.90 -5.38 6.92
C ILE A 395 -4.42 -5.48 6.58
N THR A 396 -3.82 -4.37 6.11
CA THR A 396 -2.43 -4.36 5.65
C THR A 396 -1.43 -3.94 6.73
N GLY A 397 -1.90 -3.35 7.84
CA GLY A 397 -1.04 -2.79 8.89
C GLY A 397 -0.21 -1.59 8.43
N SER A 398 -0.51 -1.04 7.26
CA SER A 398 0.23 0.07 6.64
C SER A 398 -0.31 1.46 7.01
N GLY A 399 -1.35 1.51 7.87
CA GLY A 399 -2.05 2.77 8.18
C GLY A 399 -2.98 3.27 7.05
N ALA A 400 -2.92 2.63 5.88
CA ALA A 400 -3.82 2.96 4.77
C ALA A 400 -5.19 2.31 4.99
N THR A 401 -6.26 3.09 4.93
CA THR A 401 -7.63 2.57 5.02
C THR A 401 -7.96 1.71 3.82
N THR A 402 -7.83 0.39 3.95
CA THR A 402 -8.20 -0.56 2.91
C THR A 402 -9.72 -0.67 2.80
N LYS A 403 -10.30 0.06 1.84
CA LYS A 403 -11.73 -0.03 1.56
C LYS A 403 -12.02 -1.26 0.70
N SER A 404 -12.85 -2.16 1.19
CA SER A 404 -13.38 -3.27 0.39
C SER A 404 -14.34 -2.73 -0.68
N VAL A 405 -14.06 -2.99 -1.95
CA VAL A 405 -14.86 -2.51 -3.10
C VAL A 405 -15.36 -3.70 -3.89
N ILE A 406 -16.68 -3.89 -3.94
CA ILE A 406 -17.31 -4.94 -4.74
C ILE A 406 -17.87 -4.33 -6.03
N PRO A 407 -17.18 -4.45 -7.18
CA PRO A 407 -17.68 -3.94 -8.44
C PRO A 407 -18.84 -4.82 -8.96
N ILE A 408 -19.73 -4.23 -9.74
CA ILE A 408 -20.94 -4.90 -10.27
C ILE A 408 -20.57 -6.13 -11.11
N TRP A 409 -19.50 -6.06 -11.90
CA TRP A 409 -19.04 -7.19 -12.71
C TRP A 409 -18.69 -8.42 -11.86
N LEU A 410 -18.08 -8.22 -10.68
CA LEU A 410 -17.74 -9.30 -9.75
C LEU A 410 -18.97 -9.98 -9.18
N SER A 411 -20.01 -9.20 -8.85
CA SER A 411 -21.29 -9.71 -8.38
C SER A 411 -21.97 -10.59 -9.43
N LEU A 412 -22.01 -10.13 -10.70
CA LEU A 412 -22.55 -10.89 -11.81
C LEU A 412 -21.74 -12.16 -12.11
N PHE A 413 -20.41 -12.04 -12.09
CA PHE A 413 -19.52 -13.17 -12.29
C PHE A 413 -19.72 -14.23 -11.20
N ALA A 414 -19.82 -13.83 -9.94
CA ALA A 414 -20.02 -14.75 -8.82
C ALA A 414 -21.35 -15.49 -8.90
N LEU A 415 -22.43 -14.83 -9.30
CA LEU A 415 -23.73 -15.47 -9.53
C LEU A 415 -23.67 -16.46 -10.70
N ALA A 416 -23.08 -16.08 -11.82
CA ALA A 416 -22.91 -16.96 -12.97
C ALA A 416 -22.03 -18.18 -12.61
N PHE A 417 -20.96 -17.95 -11.85
CA PHE A 417 -20.05 -18.99 -11.43
C PHE A 417 -20.69 -19.97 -10.44
N SER A 418 -21.44 -19.49 -9.44
CA SER A 418 -22.17 -20.35 -8.50
C SER A 418 -23.25 -21.19 -9.19
N PHE A 419 -23.93 -20.62 -10.18
CA PHE A 419 -24.89 -21.35 -11.03
C PHE A 419 -24.18 -22.46 -11.81
N LEU A 420 -23.02 -22.19 -12.42
CA LEU A 420 -22.23 -23.19 -13.14
C LEU A 420 -21.74 -24.31 -12.23
N VAL A 421 -21.27 -23.97 -11.02
CA VAL A 421 -20.86 -24.97 -10.02
C VAL A 421 -22.02 -25.87 -9.66
N GLY A 422 -23.22 -25.32 -9.46
CA GLY A 422 -24.44 -26.10 -9.23
C GLY A 422 -24.74 -27.03 -10.39
N LEU A 423 -24.66 -26.55 -11.63
CA LEU A 423 -24.87 -27.37 -12.85
C LEU A 423 -23.88 -28.53 -12.95
N ILE A 424 -22.58 -28.24 -12.78
CA ILE A 424 -21.52 -29.26 -12.88
C ILE A 424 -21.68 -30.30 -11.79
N SER A 425 -21.95 -29.89 -10.56
CA SER A 425 -22.17 -30.79 -9.40
C SER A 425 -23.39 -31.70 -9.61
N GLY A 426 -24.44 -31.19 -10.25
CA GLY A 426 -25.66 -31.94 -10.54
C GLY A 426 -25.55 -32.89 -11.74
N TYR A 427 -24.51 -32.75 -12.57
CA TYR A 427 -24.41 -33.55 -13.80
C TYR A 427 -24.31 -35.06 -13.54
N PHE A 428 -23.46 -35.46 -12.60
CA PHE A 428 -23.30 -36.89 -12.26
C PHE A 428 -24.57 -37.51 -11.64
N PRO A 429 -25.22 -36.90 -10.64
CA PRO A 429 -26.49 -37.37 -10.10
C PRO A 429 -27.60 -37.42 -11.18
N ALA A 430 -27.72 -36.41 -12.02
CA ALA A 430 -28.69 -36.37 -13.10
C ALA A 430 -28.53 -37.55 -14.07
N ARG A 431 -27.26 -37.84 -14.45
CA ARG A 431 -26.97 -38.99 -15.34
C ARG A 431 -27.32 -40.30 -14.66
N ARG A 432 -27.12 -40.43 -13.34
CA ARG A 432 -27.50 -41.63 -12.58
C ARG A 432 -29.03 -41.81 -12.52
N ALA A 433 -29.78 -40.72 -12.33
CA ALA A 433 -31.24 -40.74 -12.33
C ALA A 433 -31.84 -41.18 -13.70
N MET A 434 -31.21 -40.76 -14.81
CA MET A 434 -31.59 -41.18 -16.15
C MET A 434 -31.44 -42.69 -16.35
N LYS A 435 -30.46 -43.35 -15.73
CA LYS A 435 -30.16 -44.77 -15.89
C LYS A 435 -31.00 -45.69 -15.00
N LEU A 436 -31.73 -45.16 -14.02
CA LEU A 436 -32.60 -45.98 -13.16
C LEU A 436 -33.63 -46.75 -13.98
N SER A 437 -33.82 -48.05 -13.67
CA SER A 437 -34.88 -48.89 -14.28
C SER A 437 -36.24 -48.49 -13.73
N ALA A 438 -37.25 -48.29 -14.62
CA ALA A 438 -38.60 -48.00 -14.18
C ALA A 438 -39.22 -49.19 -13.39
N LEU A 439 -38.87 -50.42 -13.76
CA LEU A 439 -39.32 -51.62 -13.11
C LEU A 439 -38.75 -51.77 -11.69
N ASP A 440 -37.43 -51.51 -11.51
CA ASP A 440 -36.78 -51.55 -10.20
C ASP A 440 -37.29 -50.43 -9.27
N ALA A 441 -37.62 -49.27 -9.86
CA ALA A 441 -38.15 -48.14 -9.12
C ALA A 441 -39.53 -48.36 -8.51
N ILE A 442 -40.34 -49.23 -9.13
CA ILE A 442 -41.70 -49.55 -8.63
C ILE A 442 -41.71 -50.77 -7.70
N LYS A 443 -40.72 -51.68 -7.85
CA LYS A 443 -40.59 -52.89 -7.04
C LYS A 443 -39.96 -52.70 -5.64
N THR A 444 -39.28 -51.56 -5.41
CA THR A 444 -38.71 -51.25 -4.09
C THR A 444 -39.84 -50.94 -3.10
N GLU A 445 -40.16 -51.86 -2.26
CA GLU A 445 -40.94 -51.64 -1.03
C GLU A 445 -40.19 -50.80 0.01
#